data_6db0ef6885644e17457f66bc487d30ca
#
_entry.id   6db0ef6885644e17457f66bc487d30ca
#
_cell.length_a   1.000
_cell.length_b   1.000
_cell.length_c   1.000
_cell.angle_alpha   90.00
_cell.angle_beta   90.00
_cell.angle_gamma   90.00
#
_symmetry.space_group_name_H-M   'P 1'
#
loop_
_entity.id
_entity.type
_entity.pdbx_description
1 polymer ?
#
loop_
_entity_poly.entity_id
_entity_poly.type
_entity_poly.pdbx_seq_one_letter_code
_entity_poly.pdbx_strand_id
1 'polypeptide(L)'
;MEQYNFSNSNIDLACEEVGEFLSKVGVERREALRTKLTFEEVLLEYQSKFGEEATFKVRLLKRLSSIKVEIIVEGESYNALVKNSDEGDVIQGLLAGIGLAPTWNYKNGKNYIVFIPKKKPLSGTVKMVGAIGLAVICGIILNLLPDGIRAGANDYVLTPVTNAFMGLISAVSGPLIFLSVLGSICSMGNMETLGKIGSKTIKVILLYMTVIAVLMTAFGSLFFHVEMGGGGASSFSQILDLIYDIIPSNLFEPFVTGNALQLIFISIMVGLAMLVLSSRVSGVFKLVEQLSSIVQTIMSGLSSLLPILIFVLFTGMISSGNLGAILDSWKMILVIVLMIVVYYVLNLLRISLMKKIPPALLMKKAWQTLLIALATASSAAAFGTNTRDA
;
A
#
# COMPACT_ATOMS: atom_id res chain seq x y z
N MET A 1 -9.08 38.74 0.37
CA MET A 1 -9.43 38.71 -1.05
C MET A 1 -8.57 39.74 -1.71
N GLU A 2 -7.57 39.37 -2.41
CA GLU A 2 -6.74 40.28 -3.18
C GLU A 2 -7.32 40.39 -4.58
N GLN A 3 -7.26 41.60 -5.16
CA GLN A 3 -7.74 41.88 -6.50
C GLN A 3 -6.55 42.25 -7.36
N TYR A 4 -6.39 41.59 -8.49
CA TYR A 4 -5.31 41.74 -9.43
C TYR A 4 -5.85 42.14 -10.80
N ASN A 5 -5.07 42.85 -11.59
CA ASN A 5 -5.29 42.98 -13.03
C ASN A 5 -4.57 41.82 -13.76
N PHE A 6 -4.94 41.55 -15.01
CA PHE A 6 -4.35 40.45 -15.79
C PHE A 6 -2.99 40.83 -16.41
N SER A 7 -2.12 41.54 -15.68
CA SER A 7 -0.72 41.68 -16.11
C SER A 7 0.06 40.40 -15.82
N ASN A 8 1.04 40.06 -16.65
CA ASN A 8 1.84 38.84 -16.47
C ASN A 8 2.52 38.78 -15.09
N SER A 9 2.99 39.93 -14.56
CA SER A 9 3.60 39.98 -13.22
C SER A 9 2.61 39.66 -12.10
N ASN A 10 1.34 40.05 -12.24
CA ASN A 10 0.31 39.75 -11.26
C ASN A 10 -0.22 38.30 -11.36
N ILE A 11 -0.24 37.73 -12.57
CA ILE A 11 -0.53 36.31 -12.77
C ILE A 11 0.52 35.46 -12.08
N ASP A 12 1.83 35.77 -12.27
CA ASP A 12 2.93 35.07 -11.61
C ASP A 12 2.83 35.17 -10.08
N LEU A 13 2.52 36.37 -9.55
CA LEU A 13 2.37 36.59 -8.12
C LEU A 13 1.19 35.81 -7.53
N ALA A 14 0.05 35.77 -8.22
CA ALA A 14 -1.11 34.98 -7.81
C ALA A 14 -0.80 33.46 -7.86
N CYS A 15 -0.03 33.01 -8.85
CA CYS A 15 0.43 31.63 -8.97
C CYS A 15 1.40 31.24 -7.85
N GLU A 16 2.28 32.15 -7.41
CA GLU A 16 3.16 31.91 -6.25
C GLU A 16 2.35 31.81 -4.95
N GLU A 17 1.42 32.74 -4.73
CA GLU A 17 0.55 32.73 -3.55
C GLU A 17 -0.27 31.44 -3.44
N VAL A 18 -0.88 30.99 -4.55
CA VAL A 18 -1.58 29.71 -4.61
C VAL A 18 -0.63 28.55 -4.31
N GLY A 19 0.59 28.55 -4.88
CA GLY A 19 1.60 27.51 -4.64
C GLY A 19 2.02 27.43 -3.17
N GLU A 20 2.28 28.58 -2.54
CA GLU A 20 2.60 28.66 -1.11
C GLU A 20 1.44 28.18 -0.23
N PHE A 21 0.22 28.64 -0.53
CA PHE A 21 -0.96 28.22 0.21
C PHE A 21 -1.16 26.70 0.14
N LEU A 22 -1.08 26.09 -1.04
CA LEU A 22 -1.23 24.65 -1.23
C LEU A 22 -0.14 23.87 -0.46
N SER A 23 1.08 24.39 -0.43
CA SER A 23 2.19 23.80 0.34
C SER A 23 1.92 23.88 1.85
N LYS A 24 1.52 25.04 2.37
CA LYS A 24 1.19 25.28 3.79
C LYS A 24 0.02 24.43 4.28
N VAL A 25 -0.94 24.13 3.40
CA VAL A 25 -2.13 23.35 3.76
C VAL A 25 -1.91 21.83 3.63
N GLY A 26 -0.74 21.38 3.12
CA GLY A 26 -0.35 19.98 3.04
C GLY A 26 -0.94 19.24 1.84
N VAL A 27 -1.09 19.92 0.71
CA VAL A 27 -1.38 19.28 -0.58
C VAL A 27 -0.12 18.56 -1.07
N GLU A 28 -0.28 17.42 -1.74
CA GLU A 28 0.84 16.70 -2.32
C GLU A 28 1.55 17.56 -3.38
N ARG A 29 2.89 17.57 -3.41
CA ARG A 29 3.68 18.42 -4.32
C ARG A 29 3.28 18.29 -5.79
N ARG A 30 2.97 17.06 -6.24
CA ARG A 30 2.54 16.81 -7.61
C ARG A 30 1.16 17.43 -7.91
N GLU A 31 0.24 17.33 -6.97
CA GLU A 31 -1.09 17.90 -7.03
C GLU A 31 -1.06 19.43 -6.95
N ALA A 32 -0.24 19.98 -6.06
CA ALA A 32 -0.03 21.42 -5.93
C ALA A 32 0.54 22.03 -7.21
N LEU A 33 1.53 21.37 -7.82
CA LEU A 33 2.11 21.80 -9.09
C LEU A 33 1.09 21.76 -10.23
N ARG A 34 0.31 20.69 -10.32
CA ARG A 34 -0.78 20.58 -11.31
C ARG A 34 -1.82 21.69 -11.14
N THR A 35 -2.29 21.89 -9.92
CA THR A 35 -3.28 22.94 -9.63
C THR A 35 -2.72 24.30 -10.00
N LYS A 36 -1.43 24.57 -9.69
CA LYS A 36 -0.77 25.83 -10.06
C LYS A 36 -0.72 26.02 -11.58
N LEU A 37 -0.32 24.99 -12.35
CA LEU A 37 -0.25 25.06 -13.82
C LEU A 37 -1.61 25.27 -14.46
N THR A 38 -2.64 24.54 -14.02
CA THR A 38 -3.99 24.71 -14.55
C THR A 38 -4.59 26.06 -14.13
N PHE A 39 -4.27 26.56 -12.94
CA PHE A 39 -4.66 27.89 -12.48
C PHE A 39 -4.05 28.99 -13.35
N GLU A 40 -2.79 28.91 -13.68
CA GLU A 40 -2.05 29.80 -14.56
C GLU A 40 -2.67 29.78 -15.99
N GLU A 41 -2.90 28.59 -16.55
CA GLU A 41 -3.52 28.42 -17.87
C GLU A 41 -4.91 29.09 -17.94
N VAL A 42 -5.72 28.92 -16.92
CA VAL A 42 -7.04 29.57 -16.80
C VAL A 42 -6.94 31.09 -16.75
N LEU A 43 -5.97 31.64 -16.03
CA LEU A 43 -5.77 33.12 -15.98
C LEU A 43 -5.30 33.65 -17.32
N LEU A 44 -4.38 32.98 -18.01
CA LEU A 44 -3.92 33.37 -19.35
C LEU A 44 -5.06 33.32 -20.38
N GLU A 45 -5.97 32.35 -20.28
CA GLU A 45 -7.15 32.26 -21.15
C GLU A 45 -8.10 33.42 -20.89
N TYR A 46 -8.34 33.80 -19.62
CA TYR A 46 -9.12 35.00 -19.30
C TYR A 46 -8.42 36.30 -19.74
N GLN A 47 -7.11 36.39 -19.60
CA GLN A 47 -6.33 37.54 -20.09
C GLN A 47 -6.50 37.70 -21.61
N SER A 48 -6.41 36.60 -22.37
CA SER A 48 -6.61 36.61 -23.81
C SER A 48 -8.02 37.07 -24.21
N LYS A 49 -9.04 36.73 -23.40
CA LYS A 49 -10.46 37.07 -23.69
C LYS A 49 -10.84 38.48 -23.27
N PHE A 50 -10.43 38.92 -22.07
CA PHE A 50 -10.91 40.16 -21.45
C PHE A 50 -9.85 41.28 -21.46
N GLY A 51 -8.59 40.99 -21.86
CA GLY A 51 -7.47 41.94 -21.89
C GLY A 51 -6.79 42.16 -20.54
N GLU A 52 -5.65 42.85 -20.56
CA GLU A 52 -4.82 43.04 -19.37
C GLU A 52 -5.40 44.03 -18.34
N GLU A 53 -6.29 44.91 -18.74
CA GLU A 53 -6.93 45.89 -17.85
C GLU A 53 -8.06 45.28 -17.01
N ALA A 54 -8.61 44.12 -17.42
CA ALA A 54 -9.61 43.42 -16.63
C ALA A 54 -9.04 42.97 -15.29
N THR A 55 -9.91 42.72 -14.30
CA THR A 55 -9.50 42.34 -12.95
C THR A 55 -10.03 40.97 -12.56
N PHE A 56 -9.22 40.23 -11.79
CA PHE A 56 -9.65 39.00 -11.18
C PHE A 56 -9.37 38.99 -9.67
N LYS A 57 -10.09 38.17 -8.95
CA LYS A 57 -9.92 37.95 -7.51
C LYS A 57 -9.64 36.50 -7.24
N VAL A 58 -8.68 36.25 -6.33
CA VAL A 58 -8.34 34.90 -5.84
C VAL A 58 -8.88 34.76 -4.43
N ARG A 59 -9.57 33.63 -4.19
CA ARG A 59 -10.06 33.27 -2.86
C ARG A 59 -9.50 31.92 -2.47
N LEU A 60 -8.70 31.89 -1.43
CA LEU A 60 -8.09 30.70 -0.84
C LEU A 60 -8.88 30.30 0.41
N LEU A 61 -9.51 29.14 0.40
CA LEU A 61 -10.37 28.67 1.48
C LEU A 61 -9.88 27.33 2.00
N LYS A 62 -9.62 27.28 3.31
CA LYS A 62 -9.31 26.04 4.03
C LYS A 62 -10.49 25.69 4.91
N ARG A 63 -11.16 24.56 4.63
CA ARG A 63 -12.14 23.93 5.52
C ARG A 63 -11.57 22.64 6.10
N LEU A 64 -12.18 22.11 7.17
CA LEU A 64 -11.71 20.87 7.83
C LEU A 64 -11.52 19.70 6.86
N SER A 65 -12.44 19.53 5.90
CA SER A 65 -12.43 18.41 4.96
C SER A 65 -12.00 18.77 3.53
N SER A 66 -11.95 20.04 3.14
CA SER A 66 -11.67 20.46 1.77
C SER A 66 -10.85 21.74 1.68
N ILE A 67 -10.02 21.79 0.64
CA ILE A 67 -9.26 22.96 0.22
C ILE A 67 -9.92 23.45 -1.05
N LYS A 68 -10.17 24.77 -1.16
CA LYS A 68 -10.70 25.38 -2.36
C LYS A 68 -9.84 26.56 -2.76
N VAL A 69 -9.49 26.61 -4.03
CA VAL A 69 -8.90 27.77 -4.70
C VAL A 69 -9.94 28.24 -5.71
N GLU A 70 -10.38 29.46 -5.60
CA GLU A 70 -11.46 30.02 -6.39
C GLU A 70 -10.96 31.26 -7.14
N ILE A 71 -11.14 31.28 -8.46
CA ILE A 71 -10.91 32.43 -9.32
C ILE A 71 -12.27 33.08 -9.58
N ILE A 72 -12.33 34.39 -9.46
CA ILE A 72 -13.55 35.20 -9.72
C ILE A 72 -13.16 36.28 -10.72
N VAL A 73 -13.79 36.26 -11.90
CA VAL A 73 -13.56 37.24 -12.97
C VAL A 73 -14.90 37.94 -13.29
N GLU A 74 -14.92 39.24 -13.27
CA GLU A 74 -16.08 40.06 -13.66
C GLU A 74 -16.10 40.19 -15.18
N GLY A 75 -17.29 40.01 -15.80
CA GLY A 75 -17.41 40.11 -17.24
C GLY A 75 -18.51 39.24 -17.82
N GLU A 76 -18.52 39.11 -19.12
CA GLU A 76 -19.42 38.20 -19.84
C GLU A 76 -19.21 36.74 -19.46
N SER A 77 -20.25 35.92 -19.67
CA SER A 77 -20.18 34.47 -19.43
C SER A 77 -19.14 33.83 -20.36
N TYR A 78 -18.04 33.38 -19.79
CA TYR A 78 -16.97 32.73 -20.52
C TYR A 78 -16.37 31.60 -19.71
N ASN A 79 -16.36 30.37 -20.27
CA ASN A 79 -15.79 29.20 -19.63
C ASN A 79 -14.35 28.98 -20.14
N ALA A 80 -13.36 29.49 -19.40
CA ALA A 80 -11.95 29.34 -19.72
C ALA A 80 -11.40 27.89 -19.60
N LEU A 81 -12.24 26.93 -19.15
CA LEU A 81 -11.86 25.51 -19.09
C LEU A 81 -12.12 24.77 -20.41
N VAL A 82 -12.91 25.34 -21.32
CA VAL A 82 -13.25 24.75 -22.61
C VAL A 82 -12.38 25.38 -23.68
N LYS A 83 -11.30 24.74 -24.07
CA LYS A 83 -10.56 25.10 -25.29
C LYS A 83 -11.35 24.62 -26.52
N ASN A 84 -11.57 25.51 -27.48
CA ASN A 84 -12.22 25.22 -28.76
C ASN A 84 -11.33 24.40 -29.73
N SER A 85 -10.58 23.41 -29.25
CA SER A 85 -9.75 22.53 -30.05
C SER A 85 -9.95 21.06 -29.66
N ASP A 86 -9.91 20.16 -30.62
CA ASP A 86 -10.04 18.70 -30.41
C ASP A 86 -9.05 18.11 -29.38
N GLU A 87 -7.96 18.80 -29.07
CA GLU A 87 -7.02 18.45 -28.00
C GLU A 87 -7.56 18.76 -26.58
N GLY A 88 -8.51 19.69 -26.47
CA GLY A 88 -9.11 20.09 -25.18
C GLY A 88 -9.93 18.98 -24.54
N ASP A 89 -10.62 18.17 -25.32
CA ASP A 89 -11.46 17.06 -24.84
C ASP A 89 -10.63 15.93 -24.26
N VAL A 90 -9.43 15.68 -24.80
CA VAL A 90 -8.51 14.64 -24.28
C VAL A 90 -7.91 15.08 -22.94
N ILE A 91 -7.55 16.36 -22.80
CA ILE A 91 -7.01 16.92 -21.55
C ILE A 91 -8.10 16.99 -20.48
N GLN A 92 -9.31 17.41 -20.82
CA GLN A 92 -10.45 17.38 -19.90
C GLN A 92 -10.84 15.96 -19.48
N GLY A 93 -10.83 15.00 -20.38
CA GLY A 93 -11.06 13.59 -20.08
C GLY A 93 -9.98 13.02 -19.14
N LEU A 94 -8.72 13.39 -19.31
CA LEU A 94 -7.61 13.04 -18.43
C LEU A 94 -7.73 13.72 -17.05
N LEU A 95 -8.13 14.98 -16.99
CA LEU A 95 -8.31 15.73 -15.73
C LEU A 95 -9.55 15.24 -14.96
N ALA A 96 -10.64 14.93 -15.66
CA ALA A 96 -11.86 14.38 -15.07
C ALA A 96 -11.63 12.95 -14.53
N GLY A 97 -10.87 12.12 -15.25
CA GLY A 97 -10.50 10.76 -14.81
C GLY A 97 -9.62 10.73 -13.55
N ILE A 98 -8.98 11.86 -13.21
CA ILE A 98 -8.11 11.99 -12.03
C ILE A 98 -8.84 12.70 -10.85
N GLY A 99 -10.10 13.08 -11.03
CA GLY A 99 -10.93 13.70 -9.99
C GLY A 99 -10.51 15.13 -9.62
N LEU A 100 -9.88 15.85 -10.54
CA LEU A 100 -9.31 17.19 -10.38
C LEU A 100 -9.88 18.21 -11.36
N ALA A 101 -10.96 17.89 -12.07
CA ALA A 101 -11.58 18.85 -12.98
C ALA A 101 -12.03 20.08 -12.19
N PRO A 102 -11.46 21.27 -12.47
CA PRO A 102 -12.01 22.51 -11.94
C PRO A 102 -13.44 22.68 -12.43
N THR A 103 -14.27 23.27 -11.61
CA THR A 103 -15.67 23.54 -11.97
C THR A 103 -15.83 25.01 -12.30
N TRP A 104 -16.52 25.29 -13.41
CA TRP A 104 -16.89 26.63 -13.81
C TRP A 104 -18.38 26.88 -13.52
N ASN A 105 -18.68 28.10 -13.09
CA ASN A 105 -20.05 28.58 -12.88
C ASN A 105 -20.12 30.08 -13.17
N TYR A 106 -21.22 30.53 -13.78
CA TYR A 106 -21.49 31.96 -14.03
C TYR A 106 -22.66 32.43 -13.19
N LYS A 107 -22.46 33.48 -12.41
CA LYS A 107 -23.52 34.05 -11.56
C LYS A 107 -23.30 35.55 -11.31
N ASN A 108 -24.36 36.33 -11.44
CA ASN A 108 -24.38 37.80 -11.15
C ASN A 108 -23.26 38.56 -11.89
N GLY A 109 -23.06 38.31 -13.19
CA GLY A 109 -22.05 39.01 -14.00
C GLY A 109 -20.61 38.60 -13.69
N LYS A 110 -20.40 37.46 -13.02
CA LYS A 110 -19.06 36.96 -12.63
C LYS A 110 -18.89 35.51 -13.00
N ASN A 111 -17.72 35.20 -13.51
CA ASN A 111 -17.24 33.83 -13.77
C ASN A 111 -16.52 33.30 -12.53
N TYR A 112 -16.89 32.12 -12.07
CA TYR A 112 -16.30 31.43 -10.94
C TYR A 112 -15.64 30.16 -11.43
N ILE A 113 -14.35 30.00 -11.19
CA ILE A 113 -13.65 28.72 -11.38
C ILE A 113 -13.16 28.23 -10.04
N VAL A 114 -13.53 27.00 -9.66
CA VAL A 114 -13.23 26.41 -8.37
C VAL A 114 -12.37 25.17 -8.56
N PHE A 115 -11.20 25.18 -7.97
CA PHE A 115 -10.28 24.04 -7.83
C PHE A 115 -10.45 23.43 -6.44
N ILE A 116 -10.52 22.11 -6.36
CA ILE A 116 -10.62 21.37 -5.08
C ILE A 116 -9.44 20.38 -5.00
N PRO A 117 -8.22 20.86 -4.74
CA PRO A 117 -7.06 19.99 -4.62
C PRO A 117 -7.20 19.04 -3.43
N LYS A 118 -6.84 17.77 -3.64
CA LYS A 118 -6.90 16.74 -2.61
C LYS A 118 -5.75 16.93 -1.62
N LYS A 119 -6.06 16.85 -0.33
CA LYS A 119 -5.01 16.77 0.71
C LYS A 119 -4.21 15.49 0.51
N LYS A 120 -2.92 15.55 0.86
CA LYS A 120 -2.09 14.36 0.94
C LYS A 120 -2.80 13.33 1.83
N PRO A 121 -3.10 12.13 1.33
CA PRO A 121 -3.71 11.11 2.17
C PRO A 121 -2.77 10.79 3.33
N LEU A 122 -3.33 10.59 4.52
CA LEU A 122 -2.55 10.10 5.65
C LEU A 122 -1.84 8.81 5.25
N SER A 123 -0.56 8.68 5.60
CA SER A 123 0.19 7.45 5.33
C SER A 123 -0.52 6.24 5.94
N GLY A 124 -0.41 5.09 5.30
CA GLY A 124 -1.00 3.84 5.80
C GLY A 124 -0.62 3.56 7.25
N THR A 125 0.63 3.82 7.61
CA THR A 125 1.15 3.67 8.98
C THR A 125 0.42 4.57 9.98
N VAL A 126 0.20 5.85 9.66
CA VAL A 126 -0.53 6.78 10.54
C VAL A 126 -1.98 6.35 10.72
N LYS A 127 -2.62 5.85 9.65
CA LYS A 127 -3.98 5.29 9.74
C LYS A 127 -4.03 4.06 10.64
N MET A 128 -3.05 3.15 10.53
CA MET A 128 -2.96 1.94 11.38
C MET A 128 -2.73 2.29 12.85
N VAL A 129 -1.76 3.16 13.15
CA VAL A 129 -1.51 3.62 14.52
C VAL A 129 -2.72 4.35 15.11
N GLY A 130 -3.38 5.20 14.31
CA GLY A 130 -4.62 5.84 14.71
C GLY A 130 -5.76 4.84 14.98
N ALA A 131 -5.88 3.81 14.15
CA ALA A 131 -6.86 2.73 14.33
C ALA A 131 -6.61 1.95 15.62
N ILE A 132 -5.34 1.62 15.95
CA ILE A 132 -4.97 0.96 17.21
C ILE A 132 -5.32 1.86 18.39
N GLY A 133 -4.95 3.16 18.34
CA GLY A 133 -5.26 4.10 19.42
C GLY A 133 -6.77 4.22 19.68
N LEU A 134 -7.58 4.34 18.61
CA LEU A 134 -9.03 4.34 18.71
C LEU A 134 -9.58 3.00 19.24
N ALA A 135 -9.01 1.88 18.81
CA ALA A 135 -9.42 0.56 19.26
C ALA A 135 -9.19 0.36 20.76
N VAL A 136 -8.06 0.86 21.28
CA VAL A 136 -7.77 0.83 22.73
C VAL A 136 -8.82 1.62 23.51
N ILE A 137 -9.13 2.84 23.06
CA ILE A 137 -10.14 3.68 23.72
C ILE A 137 -11.51 3.00 23.68
N CYS A 138 -11.97 2.59 22.49
CA CYS A 138 -13.28 1.95 22.34
C CYS A 138 -13.36 0.60 23.06
N GLY A 139 -12.29 -0.20 23.04
CA GLY A 139 -12.21 -1.47 23.74
C GLY A 139 -12.31 -1.33 25.26
N ILE A 140 -11.61 -0.33 25.84
CA ILE A 140 -11.72 -0.02 27.28
C ILE A 140 -13.13 0.45 27.62
N ILE A 141 -13.72 1.34 26.81
CA ILE A 141 -15.12 1.80 27.03
C ILE A 141 -16.07 0.60 27.01
N LEU A 142 -15.97 -0.27 26.00
CA LEU A 142 -16.81 -1.48 25.92
C LEU A 142 -16.58 -2.42 27.13
N ASN A 143 -15.36 -2.55 27.60
CA ASN A 143 -15.04 -3.39 28.76
C ASN A 143 -15.65 -2.86 30.08
N LEU A 144 -15.88 -1.55 30.18
CA LEU A 144 -16.54 -0.92 31.33
C LEU A 144 -18.07 -1.01 31.28
N LEU A 145 -18.65 -1.41 30.14
CA LEU A 145 -20.09 -1.55 29.99
C LEU A 145 -20.59 -2.90 30.55
N PRO A 146 -21.90 -3.01 30.92
CA PRO A 146 -22.50 -4.26 31.34
C PRO A 146 -22.26 -5.40 30.34
N ASP A 147 -22.10 -6.63 30.87
CA ASP A 147 -21.76 -7.82 30.08
C ASP A 147 -22.68 -8.06 28.87
N GLY A 148 -23.99 -7.79 29.00
CA GLY A 148 -24.93 -7.94 27.91
C GLY A 148 -24.67 -7.02 26.71
N ILE A 149 -24.28 -5.75 26.95
CA ILE A 149 -23.95 -4.80 25.90
C ILE A 149 -22.61 -5.17 25.27
N ARG A 150 -21.64 -5.54 26.11
CA ARG A 150 -20.31 -5.96 25.67
C ARG A 150 -20.37 -7.21 24.79
N ALA A 151 -21.08 -8.24 25.24
CA ALA A 151 -21.29 -9.48 24.47
C ALA A 151 -22.04 -9.17 23.16
N GLY A 152 -23.11 -8.38 23.21
CA GLY A 152 -23.84 -8.00 22.01
C GLY A 152 -22.97 -7.25 21.00
N ALA A 153 -22.11 -6.31 21.42
CA ALA A 153 -21.18 -5.62 20.52
C ALA A 153 -20.18 -6.59 19.89
N ASN A 154 -19.63 -7.52 20.65
CA ASN A 154 -18.72 -8.53 20.13
C ASN A 154 -19.40 -9.49 19.15
N ASP A 155 -20.56 -10.07 19.53
CA ASP A 155 -21.18 -11.15 18.77
C ASP A 155 -21.90 -10.66 17.52
N TYR A 156 -22.53 -9.48 17.57
CA TYR A 156 -23.32 -8.96 16.45
C TYR A 156 -22.57 -7.97 15.55
N VAL A 157 -21.44 -7.37 16.00
CA VAL A 157 -20.74 -6.37 15.23
C VAL A 157 -19.27 -6.75 15.00
N LEU A 158 -18.49 -6.88 16.07
CA LEU A 158 -17.03 -7.01 15.93
C LEU A 158 -16.63 -8.36 15.30
N THR A 159 -17.19 -9.47 15.80
CA THR A 159 -16.87 -10.80 15.27
C THR A 159 -17.36 -11.01 13.83
N PRO A 160 -18.60 -10.67 13.45
CA PRO A 160 -19.03 -10.80 12.06
C PRO A 160 -18.23 -9.94 11.08
N VAL A 161 -17.89 -8.70 11.44
CA VAL A 161 -17.06 -7.82 10.60
C VAL A 161 -15.66 -8.41 10.44
N THR A 162 -15.04 -8.89 11.53
CA THR A 162 -13.73 -9.57 11.48
C THR A 162 -13.78 -10.78 10.55
N ASN A 163 -14.78 -11.66 10.71
CA ASN A 163 -14.92 -12.87 9.92
C ASN A 163 -15.14 -12.55 8.43
N ALA A 164 -15.95 -11.53 8.13
CA ALA A 164 -16.16 -11.09 6.75
C ALA A 164 -14.85 -10.58 6.11
N PHE A 165 -14.06 -9.78 6.84
CA PHE A 165 -12.76 -9.32 6.36
C PHE A 165 -11.77 -10.48 6.16
N MET A 166 -11.66 -11.38 7.12
CA MET A 166 -10.78 -12.54 7.01
C MET A 166 -11.21 -13.44 5.85
N GLY A 167 -12.51 -13.62 5.64
CA GLY A 167 -13.06 -14.33 4.49
C GLY A 167 -12.69 -13.69 3.15
N LEU A 168 -12.79 -12.36 3.04
CA LEU A 168 -12.40 -11.62 1.84
C LEU A 168 -10.90 -11.76 1.54
N ILE A 169 -10.04 -11.61 2.55
CA ILE A 169 -8.58 -11.79 2.39
C ILE A 169 -8.27 -13.22 1.96
N SER A 170 -8.90 -14.22 2.60
CA SER A 170 -8.72 -15.62 2.28
C SER A 170 -9.16 -15.95 0.86
N ALA A 171 -10.30 -15.41 0.41
CA ALA A 171 -10.81 -15.61 -0.94
C ALA A 171 -9.88 -15.09 -2.05
N VAL A 172 -9.16 -13.99 -1.79
CA VAL A 172 -8.25 -13.37 -2.76
C VAL A 172 -6.83 -13.95 -2.67
N SER A 173 -6.42 -14.43 -1.49
CA SER A 173 -5.05 -14.93 -1.26
C SER A 173 -4.70 -16.14 -2.12
N GLY A 174 -5.61 -17.10 -2.29
CA GLY A 174 -5.40 -18.29 -3.12
C GLY A 174 -5.07 -17.94 -4.58
N PRO A 175 -5.95 -17.23 -5.29
CA PRO A 175 -5.67 -16.74 -6.64
C PRO A 175 -4.41 -15.87 -6.72
N LEU A 176 -4.14 -15.02 -5.72
CA LEU A 176 -2.96 -14.17 -5.67
C LEU A 176 -1.67 -14.99 -5.62
N ILE A 177 -1.58 -15.98 -4.73
CA ILE A 177 -0.43 -16.88 -4.61
C ILE A 177 -0.21 -17.63 -5.92
N PHE A 178 -1.26 -18.25 -6.44
CA PHE A 178 -1.20 -19.03 -7.67
C PHE A 178 -0.70 -18.20 -8.86
N LEU A 179 -1.34 -17.08 -9.14
CA LEU A 179 -1.01 -16.24 -10.30
C LEU A 179 0.35 -15.55 -10.14
N SER A 180 0.75 -15.17 -8.91
CA SER A 180 2.04 -14.53 -8.66
C SER A 180 3.21 -15.50 -8.88
N VAL A 181 3.10 -16.73 -8.38
CA VAL A 181 4.13 -17.77 -8.58
C VAL A 181 4.17 -18.18 -10.05
N LEU A 182 3.02 -18.44 -10.64
CA LEU A 182 2.90 -18.79 -12.06
C LEU A 182 3.49 -17.71 -12.98
N GLY A 183 3.12 -16.45 -12.76
CA GLY A 183 3.65 -15.31 -13.51
C GLY A 183 5.17 -15.14 -13.35
N SER A 184 5.70 -15.38 -12.15
CA SER A 184 7.14 -15.35 -11.89
C SER A 184 7.89 -16.42 -12.68
N ILE A 185 7.36 -17.64 -12.77
CA ILE A 185 7.96 -18.73 -13.55
C ILE A 185 7.89 -18.38 -15.05
N CYS A 186 6.74 -17.91 -15.52
CA CYS A 186 6.54 -17.52 -16.92
C CYS A 186 7.50 -16.40 -17.34
N SER A 187 7.79 -15.45 -16.47
CA SER A 187 8.69 -14.32 -16.76
C SER A 187 10.17 -14.73 -16.93
N MET A 188 10.56 -15.93 -16.46
CA MET A 188 11.93 -16.44 -16.62
C MET A 188 12.26 -16.89 -18.06
N GLY A 189 11.25 -17.07 -18.90
CA GLY A 189 11.36 -17.27 -20.35
C GLY A 189 11.86 -18.64 -20.80
N ASN A 190 12.75 -19.33 -20.07
CA ASN A 190 13.25 -20.66 -20.42
C ASN A 190 13.61 -21.52 -19.21
N MET A 191 13.62 -22.84 -19.44
CA MET A 191 13.91 -23.85 -18.39
C MET A 191 15.34 -23.80 -17.88
N GLU A 192 16.31 -23.42 -18.70
CA GLU A 192 17.72 -23.34 -18.29
C GLU A 192 17.93 -22.23 -17.28
N THR A 193 17.34 -21.06 -17.54
CA THR A 193 17.36 -19.91 -16.63
C THR A 193 16.66 -20.25 -15.30
N LEU A 194 15.49 -20.90 -15.37
CA LEU A 194 14.75 -21.37 -14.20
C LEU A 194 15.60 -22.34 -13.36
N GLY A 195 16.23 -23.33 -13.99
CA GLY A 195 17.07 -24.30 -13.30
C GLY A 195 18.28 -23.66 -12.61
N LYS A 196 19.02 -22.79 -13.30
CA LYS A 196 20.21 -22.11 -12.76
C LYS A 196 19.87 -21.11 -11.65
N ILE A 197 18.91 -20.22 -11.91
CA ILE A 197 18.52 -19.19 -10.94
C ILE A 197 17.74 -19.84 -9.79
N GLY A 198 16.78 -20.71 -10.09
CA GLY A 198 15.93 -21.35 -9.11
C GLY A 198 16.73 -22.18 -8.12
N SER A 199 17.63 -23.06 -8.59
CA SER A 199 18.44 -23.89 -7.70
C SER A 199 19.37 -23.07 -6.79
N LYS A 200 19.98 -22.00 -7.33
CA LYS A 200 20.82 -21.09 -6.53
C LYS A 200 19.99 -20.34 -5.50
N THR A 201 18.83 -19.84 -5.90
CA THR A 201 17.92 -19.10 -5.02
C THR A 201 17.39 -19.99 -3.89
N ILE A 202 16.94 -21.22 -4.20
CA ILE A 202 16.47 -22.18 -3.20
C ILE A 202 17.58 -22.50 -2.19
N LYS A 203 18.79 -22.79 -2.65
CA LYS A 203 19.93 -23.07 -1.75
C LYS A 203 20.20 -21.89 -0.80
N VAL A 204 20.18 -20.67 -1.34
CA VAL A 204 20.40 -19.45 -0.54
C VAL A 204 19.27 -19.24 0.47
N ILE A 205 18.02 -19.38 0.06
CA ILE A 205 16.86 -19.23 0.95
C ILE A 205 16.88 -20.28 2.05
N LEU A 206 17.13 -21.57 1.73
CA LEU A 206 17.22 -22.63 2.72
C LEU A 206 18.34 -22.36 3.73
N LEU A 207 19.51 -21.93 3.27
CA LEU A 207 20.60 -21.55 4.16
C LEU A 207 20.18 -20.40 5.10
N TYR A 208 19.53 -19.35 4.58
CA TYR A 208 19.07 -18.24 5.39
C TYR A 208 18.01 -18.67 6.40
N MET A 209 17.02 -19.47 5.98
CA MET A 209 15.98 -19.97 6.87
C MET A 209 16.56 -20.83 8.00
N THR A 210 17.52 -21.70 7.68
CA THR A 210 18.22 -22.52 8.70
C THR A 210 18.96 -21.63 9.69
N VAL A 211 19.71 -20.64 9.21
CA VAL A 211 20.42 -19.70 10.10
C VAL A 211 19.46 -18.92 10.99
N ILE A 212 18.34 -18.42 10.42
CA ILE A 212 17.30 -17.71 11.20
C ILE A 212 16.70 -18.66 12.24
N ALA A 213 16.34 -19.88 11.87
CA ALA A 213 15.74 -20.84 12.79
C ALA A 213 16.69 -21.15 13.96
N VAL A 214 17.96 -21.41 13.69
CA VAL A 214 18.97 -21.64 14.73
C VAL A 214 19.13 -20.43 15.65
N LEU A 215 19.24 -19.23 15.07
CA LEU A 215 19.35 -18.01 15.86
C LEU A 215 18.09 -17.76 16.72
N MET A 216 16.90 -17.92 16.14
CA MET A 216 15.64 -17.75 16.85
C MET A 216 15.50 -18.75 18.00
N THR A 217 15.87 -20.00 17.78
CA THR A 217 15.84 -21.03 18.84
C THR A 217 16.85 -20.71 19.93
N ALA A 218 18.09 -20.39 19.58
CA ALA A 218 19.14 -20.08 20.54
C ALA A 218 18.80 -18.85 21.40
N PHE A 219 18.33 -17.78 20.79
CA PHE A 219 17.92 -16.58 21.53
C PHE A 219 16.59 -16.78 22.28
N GLY A 220 15.61 -17.45 21.65
CA GLY A 220 14.35 -17.75 22.32
C GLY A 220 14.53 -18.54 23.61
N SER A 221 15.44 -19.53 23.61
CA SER A 221 15.76 -20.31 24.81
C SER A 221 16.43 -19.50 25.93
N LEU A 222 17.05 -18.34 25.64
CA LEU A 222 17.61 -17.45 26.65
C LEU A 222 16.53 -16.64 27.40
N PHE A 223 15.43 -16.34 26.71
CA PHE A 223 14.38 -15.47 27.26
C PHE A 223 13.13 -16.22 27.72
N PHE A 224 12.92 -17.42 27.16
CA PHE A 224 11.78 -18.27 27.48
C PHE A 224 12.28 -19.63 27.95
N HIS A 225 11.69 -20.16 29.01
CA HIS A 225 11.92 -21.54 29.40
C HIS A 225 11.31 -22.47 28.34
N VAL A 226 12.16 -22.99 27.46
CA VAL A 226 11.76 -23.99 26.48
C VAL A 226 11.88 -25.34 27.17
N GLU A 227 10.77 -25.94 27.58
CA GLU A 227 10.74 -27.36 27.89
C GLU A 227 11.07 -28.13 26.61
N MET A 228 12.25 -28.67 26.53
CA MET A 228 12.60 -29.62 25.48
C MET A 228 11.82 -30.91 25.76
N GLY A 229 10.54 -30.89 25.38
CA GLY A 229 9.74 -32.12 25.36
C GLY A 229 10.35 -33.12 24.41
N GLY A 230 10.41 -34.38 24.81
CA GLY A 230 11.04 -35.50 24.08
C GLY A 230 10.38 -35.87 22.73
N GLY A 231 10.11 -34.90 21.88
CA GLY A 231 9.34 -35.02 20.63
C GLY A 231 10.15 -35.28 19.36
N GLY A 232 11.38 -35.71 19.44
CA GLY A 232 12.21 -35.90 18.23
C GLY A 232 11.64 -36.82 17.15
N ALA A 233 10.96 -37.89 17.52
CA ALA A 233 10.30 -38.79 16.57
C ALA A 233 8.98 -38.23 16.03
N SER A 234 8.20 -37.58 16.89
CA SER A 234 6.94 -36.90 16.48
C SER A 234 7.21 -35.68 15.59
N SER A 235 8.32 -34.97 15.80
CA SER A 235 8.70 -33.82 14.96
C SER A 235 9.13 -34.28 13.55
N PHE A 236 9.77 -35.43 13.43
CA PHE A 236 10.18 -35.97 12.12
C PHE A 236 8.99 -36.47 11.31
N SER A 237 8.03 -37.16 11.95
CA SER A 237 6.79 -37.57 11.27
C SER A 237 5.98 -36.38 10.80
N GLN A 238 5.86 -35.32 11.61
CA GLN A 238 5.18 -34.07 11.22
C GLN A 238 5.85 -33.39 10.00
N ILE A 239 7.18 -33.42 9.90
CA ILE A 239 7.89 -32.91 8.71
C ILE A 239 7.58 -33.78 7.48
N LEU A 240 7.54 -35.09 7.62
CA LEU A 240 7.17 -35.99 6.52
C LEU A 240 5.72 -35.74 6.08
N ASP A 241 4.80 -35.61 7.03
CA ASP A 241 3.40 -35.31 6.76
C ASP A 241 3.26 -33.98 5.99
N LEU A 242 3.99 -32.92 6.39
CA LEU A 242 4.02 -31.67 5.66
C LEU A 242 4.55 -31.81 4.22
N ILE A 243 5.55 -32.70 4.00
CA ILE A 243 6.06 -32.96 2.65
C ILE A 243 5.05 -33.70 1.80
N TYR A 244 4.34 -34.67 2.37
CA TYR A 244 3.25 -35.38 1.67
C TYR A 244 2.07 -34.45 1.39
N ASP A 245 1.75 -33.56 2.31
CA ASP A 245 0.67 -32.57 2.18
C ASP A 245 0.93 -31.49 1.12
N ILE A 246 2.14 -31.39 0.58
CA ILE A 246 2.44 -30.50 -0.56
C ILE A 246 1.69 -30.96 -1.82
N ILE A 247 1.50 -32.28 -1.99
CA ILE A 247 0.85 -32.84 -3.18
C ILE A 247 -0.66 -32.80 -2.98
N PRO A 248 -1.41 -31.98 -3.74
CA PRO A 248 -2.84 -31.88 -3.57
C PRO A 248 -3.57 -33.12 -4.11
N SER A 249 -4.66 -33.50 -3.46
CA SER A 249 -5.57 -34.56 -3.90
C SER A 249 -6.34 -34.19 -5.17
N ASN A 250 -6.63 -32.87 -5.33
CA ASN A 250 -7.20 -32.29 -6.53
C ASN A 250 -6.74 -30.84 -6.75
N LEU A 251 -6.95 -30.30 -7.96
CA LEU A 251 -6.45 -28.97 -8.34
C LEU A 251 -7.22 -27.80 -7.72
N PHE A 252 -8.47 -28.00 -7.26
CA PHE A 252 -9.34 -26.93 -6.80
C PHE A 252 -9.41 -26.82 -5.28
N GLU A 253 -9.25 -27.90 -4.56
CA GLU A 253 -9.30 -27.94 -3.10
C GLU A 253 -8.34 -26.91 -2.44
N PRO A 254 -7.08 -26.72 -2.89
CA PRO A 254 -6.18 -25.76 -2.30
C PRO A 254 -6.67 -24.30 -2.41
N PHE A 255 -7.47 -23.97 -3.43
CA PHE A 255 -8.06 -22.64 -3.55
C PHE A 255 -9.21 -22.43 -2.54
N VAL A 256 -9.94 -23.48 -2.22
CA VAL A 256 -11.05 -23.43 -1.26
C VAL A 256 -10.53 -23.44 0.18
N THR A 257 -9.55 -24.29 0.45
CA THR A 257 -8.95 -24.45 1.80
C THR A 257 -7.91 -23.37 2.12
N GLY A 258 -7.41 -22.66 1.10
CA GLY A 258 -6.35 -21.65 1.25
C GLY A 258 -4.98 -22.27 1.55
N ASN A 259 -4.74 -23.54 1.18
CA ASN A 259 -3.46 -24.22 1.42
C ASN A 259 -2.37 -23.67 0.49
N ALA A 260 -1.57 -22.72 1.04
CA ALA A 260 -0.54 -22.02 0.28
C ALA A 260 0.54 -22.95 -0.30
N LEU A 261 0.94 -24.02 0.40
CA LEU A 261 1.97 -24.95 -0.08
C LEU A 261 1.50 -25.72 -1.31
N GLN A 262 0.27 -26.21 -1.29
CA GLN A 262 -0.33 -26.90 -2.42
C GLN A 262 -0.55 -25.95 -3.61
N LEU A 263 -0.98 -24.69 -3.35
CA LEU A 263 -1.13 -23.68 -4.40
C LEU A 263 0.19 -23.35 -5.08
N ILE A 264 1.28 -23.22 -4.31
CA ILE A 264 2.63 -23.02 -4.85
C ILE A 264 3.05 -24.22 -5.70
N PHE A 265 2.81 -25.46 -5.22
CA PHE A 265 3.13 -26.68 -5.97
C PHE A 265 2.39 -26.73 -7.31
N ILE A 266 1.09 -26.49 -7.33
CA ILE A 266 0.28 -26.44 -8.55
C ILE A 266 0.79 -25.34 -9.50
N SER A 267 1.10 -24.15 -8.95
CA SER A 267 1.63 -23.04 -9.74
C SER A 267 2.94 -23.40 -10.44
N ILE A 268 3.83 -24.11 -9.73
CA ILE A 268 5.09 -24.58 -10.29
C ILE A 268 4.84 -25.59 -11.40
N MET A 269 3.97 -26.57 -11.16
CA MET A 269 3.65 -27.60 -12.16
C MET A 269 3.06 -26.99 -13.44
N VAL A 270 2.09 -26.08 -13.30
CA VAL A 270 1.48 -25.39 -14.44
C VAL A 270 2.48 -24.48 -15.15
N GLY A 271 3.31 -23.76 -14.39
CA GLY A 271 4.35 -22.87 -14.95
C GLY A 271 5.40 -23.63 -15.73
N LEU A 272 5.86 -24.77 -15.23
CA LEU A 272 6.79 -25.66 -15.95
C LEU A 272 6.15 -26.18 -17.24
N ALA A 273 4.91 -26.63 -17.20
CA ALA A 273 4.19 -27.06 -18.40
C ALA A 273 4.07 -25.94 -19.44
N MET A 274 3.76 -24.72 -19.00
CA MET A 274 3.70 -23.55 -19.86
C MET A 274 5.05 -23.23 -20.49
N LEU A 275 6.17 -23.30 -19.74
CA LEU A 275 7.51 -23.09 -20.30
C LEU A 275 7.88 -24.15 -21.35
N VAL A 276 7.49 -25.40 -21.15
CA VAL A 276 7.70 -26.47 -22.13
C VAL A 276 6.91 -26.22 -23.42
N LEU A 277 5.66 -25.77 -23.30
CA LEU A 277 4.81 -25.46 -24.45
C LEU A 277 5.22 -24.16 -25.15
N SER A 278 5.93 -23.26 -24.46
CA SER A 278 6.53 -22.02 -24.99
C SER A 278 5.56 -21.21 -25.89
N SER A 279 5.90 -21.02 -27.16
CA SER A 279 5.14 -20.17 -28.10
C SER A 279 3.70 -20.62 -28.34
N ARG A 280 3.37 -21.91 -28.13
CA ARG A 280 2.01 -22.43 -28.32
C ARG A 280 1.00 -21.87 -27.31
N VAL A 281 1.47 -21.37 -26.17
CA VAL A 281 0.63 -20.85 -25.08
C VAL A 281 0.86 -19.35 -24.80
N SER A 282 1.39 -18.62 -25.78
CA SER A 282 1.70 -17.18 -25.62
C SER A 282 0.49 -16.33 -25.18
N GLY A 283 -0.73 -16.67 -25.64
CA GLY A 283 -1.96 -16.02 -25.20
C GLY A 283 -2.26 -16.27 -23.72
N VAL A 284 -1.94 -17.47 -23.19
CA VAL A 284 -2.13 -17.81 -21.78
C VAL A 284 -1.16 -17.01 -20.88
N PHE A 285 0.07 -16.76 -21.34
CA PHE A 285 1.03 -15.90 -20.63
C PHE A 285 0.46 -14.50 -20.39
N LYS A 286 -0.09 -13.87 -21.44
CA LYS A 286 -0.73 -12.56 -21.32
C LYS A 286 -1.93 -12.59 -20.38
N LEU A 287 -2.73 -13.64 -20.45
CA LEU A 287 -3.90 -13.81 -19.58
C LEU A 287 -3.47 -13.91 -18.09
N VAL A 288 -2.45 -14.69 -17.78
CA VAL A 288 -1.90 -14.82 -16.44
C VAL A 288 -1.41 -13.46 -15.91
N GLU A 289 -0.71 -12.68 -16.72
CA GLU A 289 -0.24 -11.35 -16.36
C GLU A 289 -1.39 -10.39 -16.07
N GLN A 290 -2.41 -10.39 -16.93
CA GLN A 290 -3.62 -9.56 -16.76
C GLN A 290 -4.41 -9.96 -15.51
N LEU A 291 -4.65 -11.26 -15.30
CA LEU A 291 -5.33 -11.76 -14.11
C LEU A 291 -4.55 -11.46 -12.84
N SER A 292 -3.21 -11.61 -12.86
CA SER A 292 -2.35 -11.25 -11.74
C SER A 292 -2.49 -9.77 -11.39
N SER A 293 -2.53 -8.88 -12.38
CA SER A 293 -2.72 -7.44 -12.19
C SER A 293 -4.10 -7.11 -11.60
N ILE A 294 -5.14 -7.80 -12.03
CA ILE A 294 -6.50 -7.64 -11.49
C ILE A 294 -6.53 -8.05 -10.02
N VAL A 295 -6.03 -9.24 -9.70
CA VAL A 295 -6.03 -9.76 -8.31
C VAL A 295 -5.17 -8.91 -7.38
N GLN A 296 -4.00 -8.42 -7.85
CA GLN A 296 -3.17 -7.49 -7.10
C GLN A 296 -3.89 -6.15 -6.84
N THR A 297 -4.65 -5.66 -7.80
CA THR A 297 -5.46 -4.43 -7.63
C THR A 297 -6.54 -4.63 -6.57
N ILE A 298 -7.27 -5.76 -6.61
CA ILE A 298 -8.25 -6.12 -5.59
C ILE A 298 -7.59 -6.22 -4.21
N MET A 299 -6.44 -6.91 -4.12
CA MET A 299 -5.69 -7.05 -2.85
C MET A 299 -5.20 -5.70 -2.32
N SER A 300 -4.76 -4.80 -3.20
CA SER A 300 -4.39 -3.43 -2.83
C SER A 300 -5.59 -2.65 -2.27
N GLY A 301 -6.78 -2.80 -2.87
CA GLY A 301 -8.02 -2.26 -2.36
C GLY A 301 -8.36 -2.80 -0.96
N LEU A 302 -8.31 -4.11 -0.75
CA LEU A 302 -8.52 -4.75 0.55
C LEU A 302 -7.49 -4.28 1.58
N SER A 303 -6.22 -4.15 1.18
CA SER A 303 -5.15 -3.64 2.06
C SER A 303 -5.42 -2.20 2.52
N SER A 304 -6.12 -1.38 1.75
CA SER A 304 -6.51 -0.03 2.16
C SER A 304 -7.54 -0.03 3.31
N LEU A 305 -8.24 -1.13 3.51
CA LEU A 305 -9.23 -1.33 4.57
C LEU A 305 -8.62 -1.96 5.84
N LEU A 306 -7.34 -2.38 5.81
CA LEU A 306 -6.65 -2.96 6.99
C LEU A 306 -6.76 -2.12 8.27
N PRO A 307 -6.72 -0.77 8.25
CA PRO A 307 -6.93 0.01 9.47
C PRO A 307 -8.29 -0.24 10.13
N ILE A 308 -9.33 -0.51 9.35
CA ILE A 308 -10.67 -0.85 9.87
C ILE A 308 -10.64 -2.24 10.52
N LEU A 309 -10.03 -3.22 9.87
CA LEU A 309 -9.86 -4.56 10.41
C LEU A 309 -9.08 -4.53 11.74
N ILE A 310 -7.97 -3.81 11.77
CA ILE A 310 -7.13 -3.64 12.96
C ILE A 310 -7.96 -3.01 14.10
N PHE A 311 -8.72 -1.95 13.79
CA PHE A 311 -9.62 -1.32 14.78
C PHE A 311 -10.61 -2.33 15.38
N VAL A 312 -11.30 -3.10 14.53
CA VAL A 312 -12.32 -4.07 14.98
C VAL A 312 -11.69 -5.20 15.79
N LEU A 313 -10.57 -5.78 15.32
CA LEU A 313 -9.86 -6.86 15.99
C LEU A 313 -9.37 -6.44 17.38
N PHE A 314 -8.66 -5.31 17.49
CA PHE A 314 -8.14 -4.85 18.77
C PHE A 314 -9.24 -4.42 19.73
N THR A 315 -10.31 -3.79 19.22
CA THR A 315 -11.49 -3.45 20.03
C THR A 315 -12.12 -4.71 20.63
N GLY A 316 -12.33 -5.75 19.81
CA GLY A 316 -12.88 -7.04 20.27
C GLY A 316 -11.96 -7.72 21.31
N MET A 317 -10.66 -7.74 21.04
CA MET A 317 -9.68 -8.34 21.93
C MET A 317 -9.62 -7.65 23.32
N ILE A 318 -9.67 -6.33 23.34
CA ILE A 318 -9.64 -5.55 24.60
C ILE A 318 -10.98 -5.65 25.33
N SER A 319 -12.10 -5.57 24.62
CA SER A 319 -13.43 -5.68 25.22
C SER A 319 -13.69 -7.06 25.83
N SER A 320 -13.09 -8.11 25.31
CA SER A 320 -13.18 -9.48 25.86
C SER A 320 -12.32 -9.70 27.11
N GLY A 321 -11.66 -8.66 27.66
CA GLY A 321 -10.81 -8.76 28.85
C GLY A 321 -9.42 -9.35 28.60
N ASN A 322 -9.06 -9.62 27.34
CA ASN A 322 -7.77 -10.20 26.98
C ASN A 322 -6.61 -9.19 26.93
N LEU A 323 -6.78 -8.03 27.55
CA LEU A 323 -5.75 -6.99 27.64
C LEU A 323 -4.50 -7.49 28.39
N GLY A 324 -4.69 -8.35 29.40
CA GLY A 324 -3.62 -9.04 30.10
C GLY A 324 -2.77 -9.88 29.17
N ALA A 325 -3.39 -10.69 28.31
CA ALA A 325 -2.67 -11.53 27.34
C ALA A 325 -1.87 -10.69 26.32
N ILE A 326 -2.36 -9.51 25.92
CA ILE A 326 -1.60 -8.57 25.06
C ILE A 326 -0.39 -8.03 25.84
N LEU A 327 -0.62 -7.59 27.08
CA LEU A 327 0.44 -7.06 27.93
C LEU A 327 1.48 -8.14 28.28
N ASP A 328 1.08 -9.37 28.49
CA ASP A 328 1.99 -10.48 28.76
C ASP A 328 2.82 -10.86 27.52
N SER A 329 2.27 -10.62 26.32
CA SER A 329 2.96 -10.88 25.05
C SER A 329 4.03 -9.83 24.71
N TRP A 330 4.12 -8.70 25.44
CA TRP A 330 5.08 -7.64 25.12
C TRP A 330 6.54 -8.12 25.11
N LYS A 331 6.89 -9.02 26.03
CA LYS A 331 8.23 -9.63 26.09
C LYS A 331 8.54 -10.41 24.81
N MET A 332 7.57 -11.19 24.32
CA MET A 332 7.71 -11.95 23.08
C MET A 332 7.87 -11.00 21.88
N ILE A 333 7.06 -9.96 21.79
CA ILE A 333 7.16 -8.94 20.72
C ILE A 333 8.53 -8.28 20.75
N LEU A 334 9.01 -7.87 21.94
CA LEU A 334 10.31 -7.24 22.10
C LEU A 334 11.45 -8.17 21.66
N VAL A 335 11.41 -9.44 22.07
CA VAL A 335 12.40 -10.45 21.67
C VAL A 335 12.39 -10.62 20.15
N ILE A 336 11.23 -10.74 19.52
CA ILE A 336 11.10 -10.87 18.05
C ILE A 336 11.71 -9.63 17.35
N VAL A 337 11.37 -8.41 17.80
CA VAL A 337 11.91 -7.18 17.22
C VAL A 337 13.43 -7.12 17.39
N LEU A 338 13.95 -7.44 18.58
CA LEU A 338 15.38 -7.50 18.83
C LEU A 338 16.08 -8.49 17.89
N MET A 339 15.50 -9.67 17.70
CA MET A 339 16.00 -10.70 16.82
C MET A 339 16.05 -10.25 15.35
N ILE A 340 15.00 -9.59 14.89
CA ILE A 340 14.97 -9.03 13.53
C ILE A 340 16.10 -8.01 13.35
N VAL A 341 16.31 -7.12 14.33
CA VAL A 341 17.40 -6.14 14.29
C VAL A 341 18.77 -6.81 14.30
N VAL A 342 18.99 -7.78 15.18
CA VAL A 342 20.25 -8.53 15.25
C VAL A 342 20.52 -9.24 13.93
N TYR A 343 19.53 -9.95 13.38
CA TYR A 343 19.65 -10.62 12.10
C TYR A 343 19.98 -9.65 10.94
N TYR A 344 19.31 -8.51 10.92
CA TYR A 344 19.57 -7.47 9.92
C TYR A 344 21.01 -6.94 10.00
N VAL A 345 21.47 -6.64 11.21
CA VAL A 345 22.85 -6.17 11.45
C VAL A 345 23.88 -7.25 11.05
N LEU A 346 23.66 -8.51 11.41
CA LEU A 346 24.53 -9.62 11.01
C LEU A 346 24.63 -9.79 9.49
N ASN A 347 23.50 -9.64 8.77
CA ASN A 347 23.51 -9.68 7.31
C ASN A 347 24.27 -8.49 6.70
N LEU A 348 24.08 -7.28 7.21
CA LEU A 348 24.84 -6.11 6.76
C LEU A 348 26.34 -6.29 6.96
N LEU A 349 26.75 -6.77 8.15
CA LEU A 349 28.17 -7.06 8.46
C LEU A 349 28.71 -8.13 7.53
N ARG A 350 27.95 -9.19 7.28
CA ARG A 350 28.37 -10.26 6.35
C ARG A 350 28.60 -9.72 4.94
N ILE A 351 27.64 -8.94 4.39
CA ILE A 351 27.78 -8.35 3.06
C ILE A 351 28.95 -7.38 3.02
N SER A 352 29.13 -6.57 4.06
CA SER A 352 30.26 -5.66 4.23
C SER A 352 31.60 -6.39 4.14
N LEU A 353 31.77 -7.47 4.89
CA LEU A 353 32.98 -8.27 4.91
C LEU A 353 33.23 -9.00 3.57
N MET A 354 32.19 -9.59 2.98
CA MET A 354 32.32 -10.31 1.70
C MET A 354 32.60 -9.41 0.52
N LYS A 355 32.03 -8.20 0.49
CA LYS A 355 32.13 -7.26 -0.63
C LYS A 355 33.11 -6.11 -0.36
N LYS A 356 33.71 -6.04 0.83
CA LYS A 356 34.60 -4.95 1.28
C LYS A 356 33.95 -3.57 1.15
N ILE A 357 32.64 -3.48 1.38
CA ILE A 357 31.86 -2.23 1.34
C ILE A 357 31.65 -1.75 2.78
N PRO A 358 31.83 -0.45 3.10
CA PRO A 358 31.61 0.07 4.45
C PRO A 358 30.17 -0.19 4.92
N PRO A 359 29.96 -0.72 6.15
CA PRO A 359 28.62 -1.03 6.64
C PRO A 359 27.71 0.21 6.70
N ALA A 360 28.27 1.39 6.98
CA ALA A 360 27.54 2.66 7.00
C ALA A 360 26.92 3.00 5.62
N LEU A 361 27.62 2.71 4.52
CA LEU A 361 27.10 2.93 3.17
C LEU A 361 25.96 1.98 2.84
N LEU A 362 26.11 0.70 3.21
CA LEU A 362 25.05 -0.31 3.06
C LEU A 362 23.81 0.07 3.87
N MET A 363 24.00 0.50 5.12
CA MET A 363 22.91 0.98 5.97
C MET A 363 22.18 2.18 5.35
N LYS A 364 22.92 3.17 4.84
CA LYS A 364 22.35 4.36 4.21
C LYS A 364 21.50 4.02 2.99
N LYS A 365 21.95 3.08 2.14
CA LYS A 365 21.20 2.60 0.98
C LYS A 365 19.97 1.78 1.40
N ALA A 366 20.15 0.81 2.28
CA ALA A 366 19.08 -0.07 2.74
C ALA A 366 18.01 0.65 3.59
N TRP A 367 18.36 1.78 4.24
CA TRP A 367 17.46 2.53 5.11
C TRP A 367 16.21 3.03 4.39
N GLN A 368 16.35 3.56 3.17
CA GLN A 368 15.21 4.05 2.39
C GLN A 368 14.25 2.91 2.05
N THR A 369 14.78 1.78 1.58
CA THR A 369 13.99 0.58 1.27
C THR A 369 13.28 0.04 2.52
N LEU A 370 13.99 -0.01 3.65
CA LEU A 370 13.43 -0.45 4.94
C LEU A 370 12.29 0.46 5.40
N LEU A 371 12.48 1.79 5.32
CA LEU A 371 11.43 2.75 5.68
C LEU A 371 10.18 2.61 4.80
N ILE A 372 10.35 2.40 3.49
CA ILE A 372 9.22 2.21 2.58
C ILE A 372 8.50 0.89 2.92
N ALA A 373 9.23 -0.19 3.12
CA ALA A 373 8.65 -1.48 3.50
C ALA A 373 7.86 -1.40 4.82
N LEU A 374 8.44 -0.75 5.84
CA LEU A 374 7.78 -0.52 7.12
C LEU A 374 6.56 0.40 7.01
N ALA A 375 6.69 1.51 6.26
CA ALA A 375 5.61 2.49 6.11
C ALA A 375 4.40 1.93 5.34
N THR A 376 4.65 1.02 4.40
CA THR A 376 3.61 0.42 3.57
C THR A 376 3.15 -0.94 4.06
N ALA A 377 3.86 -1.54 5.03
CA ALA A 377 3.72 -2.94 5.43
C ALA A 377 3.74 -3.89 4.22
N SER A 378 4.49 -3.54 3.16
CA SER A 378 4.54 -4.25 1.90
C SER A 378 5.96 -4.33 1.35
N SER A 379 6.46 -5.54 1.20
CA SER A 379 7.75 -5.80 0.54
C SER A 379 7.69 -5.51 -0.97
N ALA A 380 6.52 -5.67 -1.59
CA ALA A 380 6.32 -5.37 -3.00
C ALA A 380 6.46 -3.85 -3.29
N ALA A 381 5.96 -2.99 -2.41
CA ALA A 381 6.13 -1.54 -2.54
C ALA A 381 7.60 -1.08 -2.46
N ALA A 382 8.42 -1.82 -1.72
CA ALA A 382 9.85 -1.54 -1.57
C ALA A 382 10.71 -2.07 -2.74
N PHE A 383 10.15 -2.94 -3.58
CA PHE A 383 10.90 -3.62 -4.65
C PHE A 383 11.51 -2.62 -5.65
N GLY A 384 10.72 -1.64 -6.10
CA GLY A 384 11.19 -0.63 -7.06
C GLY A 384 12.33 0.24 -6.52
N THR A 385 12.34 0.53 -5.23
CA THR A 385 13.43 1.26 -4.57
C THR A 385 14.66 0.36 -4.40
N ASN A 386 14.44 -0.88 -4.01
CA ASN A 386 15.51 -1.86 -3.81
C ASN A 386 16.29 -2.14 -5.10
N THR A 387 15.60 -2.28 -6.23
CA THR A 387 16.24 -2.49 -7.55
C THR A 387 17.00 -1.26 -8.05
N ARG A 388 16.58 -0.05 -7.68
CA ARG A 388 17.27 1.18 -8.06
C ARG A 388 18.50 1.45 -7.19
N ASP A 389 18.47 1.05 -5.93
CA ASP A 389 19.52 1.30 -4.94
C ASP A 389 20.58 0.16 -4.92
N ALA A 390 20.29 -0.99 -5.55
CA ALA A 390 21.22 -2.12 -5.69
C ALA A 390 22.26 -1.88 -6.76
#